data_bfe93cf3b03132614d78e8a45291755e
#
_entry.id   bfe93cf3b03132614d78e8a45291755e
#
_cell.length_a   1.000
_cell.length_b   1.000
_cell.length_c   1.000
_cell.angle_alpha   90.00
_cell.angle_beta   90.00
_cell.angle_gamma   90.00
#
_symmetry.space_group_name_H-M   'P 1'
#
loop_
_entity.id
_entity.type
_entity.pdbx_description
1 polymer ?
#
loop_
_entity_poly.entity_id
_entity_poly.type
_entity_poly.pdbx_seq_one_letter_code
_entity_poly.pdbx_strand_id
1 'polypeptide(L)'
;GKATTLTRDLEVIIGELQKMGYLRQAMSRSATLTEHFRKIAGNPVLDKLFGELDRWPELFRTAERAGELTDVKRQIQKALKKRINQLIAGLRDKHFDRHELRITVKNARYLTDAFPALSPLKAKSRAQLKSVQASLGSWHDHHQWCLRAEAEPDLLEIAPYWEVASEQALTDAELKLASLLDHL
;
A
#
# COMPACT_ATOMS: atom_id res chain seq x y z
N GLY A 1 -3.92 7.36 8.15
CA GLY A 1 -3.50 6.05 8.60
C GLY A 1 -4.66 5.23 9.13
N LYS A 2 -4.60 4.75 10.38
CA LYS A 2 -5.58 3.79 10.94
C LYS A 2 -7.05 4.26 10.84
N ALA A 3 -7.33 5.55 11.00
CA ALA A 3 -8.69 6.11 10.92
C ALA A 3 -9.36 5.98 9.54
N THR A 4 -8.58 5.85 8.48
CA THR A 4 -9.07 5.77 7.09
C THR A 4 -9.01 4.35 6.50
N THR A 5 -8.35 3.41 7.17
CA THR A 5 -8.15 2.05 6.67
C THR A 5 -9.48 1.33 6.45
N LEU A 6 -10.34 1.29 7.48
CA LEU A 6 -11.63 0.63 7.40
C LEU A 6 -12.53 1.19 6.28
N THR A 7 -12.54 2.51 6.10
CA THR A 7 -13.33 3.16 5.04
C THR A 7 -12.81 2.78 3.67
N ARG A 8 -11.48 2.81 3.48
CA ARG A 8 -10.86 2.38 2.21
C ARG A 8 -11.16 0.90 1.91
N ASP A 9 -11.05 0.03 2.90
CA ASP A 9 -11.32 -1.40 2.73
C ASP A 9 -12.78 -1.65 2.35
N LEU A 10 -13.72 -0.86 2.91
CA LEU A 10 -15.13 -0.86 2.50
C LEU A 10 -15.30 -0.38 1.05
N GLU A 11 -14.66 0.69 0.63
CA GLU A 11 -14.74 1.18 -0.76
C GLU A 11 -14.25 0.13 -1.74
N VAL A 12 -13.14 -0.54 -1.43
CA VAL A 12 -12.53 -1.53 -2.33
C VAL A 12 -13.42 -2.75 -2.46
N ILE A 13 -13.96 -3.30 -1.37
CA ILE A 13 -14.87 -4.45 -1.44
C ILE A 13 -16.21 -4.11 -2.10
N ILE A 14 -16.75 -2.89 -1.89
CA ILE A 14 -17.96 -2.44 -2.58
C ILE A 14 -17.73 -2.42 -4.09
N GLY A 15 -16.60 -1.88 -4.54
CA GLY A 15 -16.23 -1.86 -5.95
C GLY A 15 -16.10 -3.26 -6.55
N GLU A 16 -15.53 -4.20 -5.83
CA GLU A 16 -15.41 -5.59 -6.27
C GLU A 16 -16.77 -6.28 -6.34
N LEU A 17 -17.62 -6.14 -5.33
CA LEU A 17 -18.97 -6.69 -5.32
C LEU A 17 -19.82 -6.15 -6.47
N GLN A 18 -19.72 -4.86 -6.78
CA GLN A 18 -20.40 -4.25 -7.93
C GLN A 18 -19.93 -4.85 -9.25
N LYS A 19 -18.61 -4.99 -9.41
CA LYS A 19 -17.99 -5.57 -10.61
C LYS A 19 -18.41 -7.03 -10.82
N MET A 20 -18.55 -7.79 -9.75
CA MET A 20 -19.01 -9.19 -9.77
C MET A 20 -20.53 -9.32 -9.90
N GLY A 21 -21.32 -8.25 -9.83
CA GLY A 21 -22.77 -8.25 -9.93
C GLY A 21 -23.51 -8.46 -8.60
N TYR A 22 -22.82 -8.51 -7.48
CA TYR A 22 -23.40 -8.66 -6.13
C TYR A 22 -23.91 -7.31 -5.59
N LEU A 23 -24.87 -6.73 -6.31
CA LEU A 23 -25.34 -5.35 -6.07
C LEU A 23 -26.01 -5.20 -4.70
N ARG A 24 -26.73 -6.21 -4.20
CA ARG A 24 -27.38 -6.16 -2.88
C ARG A 24 -26.35 -6.04 -1.77
N GLN A 25 -25.30 -6.87 -1.79
CA GLN A 25 -24.19 -6.86 -0.84
C GLN A 25 -23.41 -5.56 -0.90
N ALA A 26 -23.18 -5.03 -2.11
CA ALA A 26 -22.54 -3.74 -2.32
C ALA A 26 -23.36 -2.60 -1.73
N MET A 27 -24.69 -2.55 -1.98
CA MET A 27 -25.58 -1.51 -1.47
C MET A 27 -25.66 -1.50 0.06
N SER A 28 -25.74 -2.68 0.69
CA SER A 28 -25.75 -2.80 2.15
C SER A 28 -24.53 -2.13 2.78
N ARG A 29 -23.35 -2.32 2.18
CA ARG A 29 -22.09 -1.73 2.67
C ARG A 29 -21.96 -0.25 2.31
N SER A 30 -22.45 0.16 1.14
CA SER A 30 -22.47 1.56 0.72
C SER A 30 -23.28 2.45 1.67
N ALA A 31 -24.34 1.95 2.27
CA ALA A 31 -25.15 2.70 3.20
C ALA A 31 -24.35 3.17 4.44
N THR A 32 -23.34 2.40 4.85
CA THR A 32 -22.48 2.76 6.00
C THR A 32 -21.35 3.72 5.63
N LEU A 33 -20.99 3.79 4.35
CA LEU A 33 -19.81 4.51 3.87
C LEU A 33 -19.94 6.04 4.07
N THR A 34 -21.14 6.59 3.86
CA THR A 34 -21.41 8.02 4.07
C THR A 34 -21.12 8.45 5.50
N GLU A 35 -21.49 7.63 6.47
CA GLU A 35 -21.22 7.92 7.88
C GLU A 35 -19.72 7.81 8.20
N HIS A 36 -19.02 6.84 7.61
CA HIS A 36 -17.57 6.74 7.71
C HIS A 36 -16.85 7.97 7.15
N PHE A 37 -17.27 8.46 5.98
CA PHE A 37 -16.72 9.70 5.41
C PHE A 37 -16.98 10.90 6.30
N ARG A 38 -18.20 11.03 6.85
CA ARG A 38 -18.54 12.14 7.77
C ARG A 38 -17.65 12.11 9.02
N LYS A 39 -17.43 10.93 9.61
CA LYS A 39 -16.52 10.76 10.77
C LYS A 39 -15.07 11.11 10.43
N ILE A 40 -14.61 10.75 9.23
CA ILE A 40 -13.26 11.11 8.79
C ILE A 40 -13.16 12.62 8.56
N ALA A 41 -14.11 13.21 7.81
CA ALA A 41 -14.11 14.63 7.50
C ALA A 41 -14.21 15.53 8.74
N GLY A 42 -15.00 15.10 9.75
CA GLY A 42 -15.13 15.82 11.02
C GLY A 42 -14.03 15.48 12.05
N ASN A 43 -12.99 14.75 11.68
CA ASN A 43 -11.94 14.36 12.62
C ASN A 43 -10.90 15.48 12.77
N PRO A 44 -10.73 16.09 13.95
CA PRO A 44 -9.80 17.20 14.17
C PRO A 44 -8.33 16.85 13.89
N VAL A 45 -8.00 15.57 13.83
CA VAL A 45 -6.66 15.11 13.42
C VAL A 45 -6.38 15.43 11.95
N LEU A 46 -7.42 15.46 11.09
CA LEU A 46 -7.27 15.88 9.70
C LEU A 46 -6.99 17.37 9.58
N ASP A 47 -7.70 18.20 10.31
CA ASP A 47 -7.48 19.66 10.30
C ASP A 47 -6.06 19.98 10.78
N LYS A 48 -5.61 19.29 11.84
CA LYS A 48 -4.24 19.40 12.32
C LYS A 48 -3.22 18.95 11.25
N LEU A 49 -3.47 17.82 10.59
CA LEU A 49 -2.60 17.32 9.52
C LEU A 49 -2.52 18.31 8.36
N PHE A 50 -3.65 18.83 7.90
CA PHE A 50 -3.69 19.82 6.82
C PHE A 50 -2.95 21.10 7.22
N GLY A 51 -3.16 21.60 8.43
CA GLY A 51 -2.44 22.76 8.93
C GLY A 51 -0.92 22.55 9.01
N GLU A 52 -0.44 21.34 9.33
CA GLU A 52 0.98 21.02 9.29
C GLU A 52 1.50 20.92 7.83
N LEU A 53 0.72 20.33 6.93
CA LEU A 53 1.08 20.22 5.51
C LEU A 53 1.15 21.61 4.84
N ASP A 54 0.23 22.51 5.16
CA ASP A 54 0.23 23.88 4.61
C ASP A 54 1.43 24.68 5.10
N ARG A 55 1.87 24.49 6.35
CA ARG A 55 3.06 25.13 6.92
C ARG A 55 4.38 24.51 6.47
N TRP A 56 4.37 23.26 6.05
CA TRP A 56 5.57 22.49 5.73
C TRP A 56 6.49 23.17 4.70
N PRO A 57 5.99 23.72 3.54
CA PRO A 57 6.86 24.35 2.55
C PRO A 57 7.62 25.56 3.07
N GLU A 58 7.00 26.33 3.97
CA GLU A 58 7.65 27.50 4.58
C GLU A 58 8.68 27.10 5.63
N LEU A 59 8.34 26.15 6.50
CA LEU A 59 9.27 25.59 7.48
C LEU A 59 10.50 24.99 6.80
N PHE A 60 10.29 24.23 5.71
CA PHE A 60 11.39 23.65 4.95
C PHE A 60 12.32 24.74 4.37
N ARG A 61 11.76 25.75 3.70
CA ARG A 61 12.54 26.86 3.14
C ARG A 61 13.27 27.67 4.22
N THR A 62 12.67 27.83 5.39
CA THR A 62 13.30 28.53 6.52
C THR A 62 14.50 27.75 7.04
N ALA A 63 14.33 26.44 7.28
CA ALA A 63 15.42 25.57 7.70
C ALA A 63 16.56 25.48 6.67
N GLU A 64 16.20 25.49 5.36
CA GLU A 64 17.20 25.54 4.27
C GLU A 64 18.02 26.82 4.32
N ARG A 65 17.36 27.99 4.43
CA ARG A 65 18.05 29.31 4.54
C ARG A 65 18.90 29.42 5.81
N ALA A 66 18.47 28.82 6.89
CA ALA A 66 19.21 28.77 8.16
C ALA A 66 20.42 27.81 8.12
N GLY A 67 20.59 27.04 7.04
CA GLY A 67 21.66 26.05 6.93
C GLY A 67 21.46 24.80 7.80
N GLU A 68 20.24 24.60 8.33
CA GLU A 68 19.91 23.46 9.19
C GLU A 68 19.77 22.16 8.37
N LEU A 69 19.46 22.25 7.08
CA LEU A 69 19.31 21.12 6.18
C LEU A 69 20.65 20.75 5.54
N THR A 70 21.53 20.16 6.34
CA THR A 70 22.83 19.70 5.87
C THR A 70 22.72 18.29 5.22
N ASP A 71 23.47 18.10 4.13
CA ASP A 71 23.61 16.76 3.50
C ASP A 71 22.28 16.07 3.10
N VAL A 72 21.20 16.81 2.82
CA VAL A 72 19.87 16.24 2.50
C VAL A 72 19.95 15.17 1.42
N LYS A 73 20.69 15.43 0.35
CA LYS A 73 20.89 14.47 -0.75
C LYS A 73 21.50 13.15 -0.23
N ARG A 74 22.52 13.23 0.61
CA ARG A 74 23.19 12.07 1.21
C ARG A 74 22.28 11.31 2.16
N GLN A 75 21.47 12.02 2.94
CA GLN A 75 20.47 11.41 3.83
C GLN A 75 19.41 10.63 3.04
N ILE A 76 18.89 11.22 1.95
CA ILE A 76 17.93 10.54 1.06
C ILE A 76 18.57 9.29 0.43
N GLN A 77 19.78 9.38 -0.10
CA GLN A 77 20.50 8.23 -0.66
C GLN A 77 20.71 7.11 0.37
N LYS A 78 21.07 7.47 1.62
CA LYS A 78 21.21 6.52 2.72
C LYS A 78 19.88 5.83 3.05
N ALA A 79 18.78 6.59 3.07
CA ALA A 79 17.44 6.06 3.31
C ALA A 79 16.99 5.10 2.18
N LEU A 80 17.20 5.48 0.92
CA LEU A 80 16.94 4.65 -0.25
C LEU A 80 17.72 3.33 -0.17
N LYS A 81 19.04 3.40 0.05
CA LYS A 81 19.89 2.22 0.19
C LYS A 81 19.42 1.31 1.32
N LYS A 82 19.06 1.87 2.48
CA LYS A 82 18.54 1.11 3.61
C LYS A 82 17.26 0.36 3.23
N ARG A 83 16.29 1.01 2.57
CA ARG A 83 15.03 0.37 2.17
C ARG A 83 15.22 -0.72 1.12
N ILE A 84 16.11 -0.51 0.17
CA ILE A 84 16.43 -1.50 -0.85
C ILE A 84 17.13 -2.71 -0.23
N ASN A 85 18.08 -2.50 0.67
CA ASN A 85 18.74 -3.61 1.37
C ASN A 85 17.76 -4.41 2.24
N GLN A 86 16.80 -3.76 2.90
CA GLN A 86 15.73 -4.44 3.63
C GLN A 86 14.85 -5.28 2.70
N LEU A 87 14.53 -4.77 1.51
CA LEU A 87 13.79 -5.50 0.50
C LEU A 87 14.56 -6.73 0.03
N ILE A 88 15.84 -6.57 -0.32
CA ILE A 88 16.71 -7.69 -0.76
C ILE A 88 16.80 -8.76 0.34
N ALA A 89 16.96 -8.37 1.60
CA ALA A 89 16.99 -9.30 2.71
C ALA A 89 15.67 -10.09 2.84
N GLY A 90 14.52 -9.40 2.77
CA GLY A 90 13.21 -10.05 2.80
C GLY A 90 12.95 -10.97 1.60
N LEU A 91 13.43 -10.60 0.40
CA LEU A 91 13.32 -11.44 -0.80
C LEU A 91 14.15 -12.72 -0.73
N ARG A 92 15.28 -12.70 -0.02
CA ARG A 92 16.17 -13.87 0.16
C ARG A 92 15.72 -14.81 1.26
N ASP A 93 14.90 -14.35 2.17
CA ASP A 93 14.35 -15.15 3.26
C ASP A 93 13.05 -15.82 2.81
N LYS A 94 13.09 -17.13 2.57
CA LYS A 94 11.93 -17.94 2.17
C LYS A 94 10.81 -17.98 3.21
N HIS A 95 11.14 -17.69 4.47
CA HIS A 95 10.18 -17.68 5.60
C HIS A 95 9.70 -16.27 5.95
N PHE A 96 10.13 -15.26 5.18
CA PHE A 96 9.72 -13.89 5.44
C PHE A 96 8.20 -13.76 5.23
N ASP A 97 7.52 -13.16 6.19
CA ASP A 97 6.07 -12.97 6.13
C ASP A 97 5.64 -12.15 4.90
N ARG A 98 4.63 -12.62 4.18
CA ARG A 98 4.20 -11.99 2.91
C ARG A 98 3.54 -10.64 3.10
N HIS A 99 2.86 -10.43 4.23
CA HIS A 99 2.31 -9.13 4.58
C HIS A 99 3.42 -8.11 4.86
N GLU A 100 4.43 -8.50 5.63
CA GLU A 100 5.61 -7.67 5.90
C GLU A 100 6.41 -7.40 4.62
N LEU A 101 6.53 -8.39 3.73
CA LEU A 101 7.18 -8.21 2.43
C LEU A 101 6.44 -7.17 1.57
N ARG A 102 5.09 -7.23 1.54
CA ARG A 102 4.26 -6.22 0.87
C ARG A 102 4.53 -4.81 1.40
N ILE A 103 4.63 -4.65 2.73
CA ILE A 103 4.95 -3.36 3.35
C ILE A 103 6.35 -2.90 2.93
N THR A 104 7.32 -3.80 2.90
CA THR A 104 8.70 -3.51 2.51
C THR A 104 8.81 -3.08 1.05
N VAL A 105 8.14 -3.80 0.13
CA VAL A 105 8.02 -3.45 -1.30
C VAL A 105 7.40 -2.06 -1.47
N LYS A 106 6.28 -1.80 -0.78
CA LYS A 106 5.58 -0.51 -0.80
C LYS A 106 6.48 0.64 -0.34
N ASN A 107 7.21 0.45 0.76
CA ASN A 107 8.11 1.46 1.30
C ASN A 107 9.30 1.74 0.37
N ALA A 108 9.91 0.71 -0.20
CA ALA A 108 11.00 0.84 -1.17
C ALA A 108 10.52 1.56 -2.43
N ARG A 109 9.34 1.19 -2.95
CA ARG A 109 8.76 1.83 -4.13
C ARG A 109 8.45 3.30 -3.90
N TYR A 110 7.72 3.66 -2.85
CA TYR A 110 7.33 5.05 -2.61
C TYR A 110 8.53 5.98 -2.43
N LEU A 111 9.55 5.53 -1.73
CA LEU A 111 10.77 6.33 -1.58
C LEU A 111 11.52 6.48 -2.91
N THR A 112 11.55 5.43 -3.72
CA THR A 112 12.17 5.44 -5.06
C THR A 112 11.39 6.33 -6.03
N ASP A 113 10.05 6.31 -5.99
CA ASP A 113 9.19 7.16 -6.81
C ASP A 113 9.31 8.65 -6.42
N ALA A 114 9.46 8.94 -5.10
CA ALA A 114 9.67 10.30 -4.61
C ALA A 114 11.04 10.90 -5.01
N PHE A 115 12.07 10.06 -5.11
CA PHE A 115 13.45 10.50 -5.40
C PHE A 115 14.09 9.67 -6.53
N PRO A 116 13.53 9.68 -7.74
CA PRO A 116 13.97 8.81 -8.83
C PRO A 116 15.40 9.08 -9.29
N ALA A 117 15.86 10.35 -9.23
CA ALA A 117 17.21 10.75 -9.60
C ALA A 117 18.28 10.33 -8.58
N LEU A 118 17.89 10.01 -7.34
CA LEU A 118 18.78 9.57 -6.27
C LEU A 118 18.71 8.06 -6.02
N SER A 119 17.74 7.38 -6.63
CA SER A 119 17.55 5.95 -6.47
C SER A 119 18.66 5.17 -7.19
N PRO A 120 19.26 4.15 -6.54
CA PRO A 120 20.19 3.26 -7.21
C PRO A 120 19.50 2.28 -8.18
N LEU A 121 18.15 2.19 -8.15
CA LEU A 121 17.42 1.28 -8.99
C LEU A 121 17.27 1.78 -10.43
N LYS A 122 17.54 0.88 -11.38
CA LYS A 122 17.30 1.14 -12.80
C LYS A 122 15.79 1.24 -13.10
N ALA A 123 15.45 1.85 -14.23
CA ALA A 123 14.04 2.00 -14.65
C ALA A 123 13.28 0.66 -14.72
N LYS A 124 13.94 -0.41 -15.16
CA LYS A 124 13.38 -1.77 -15.22
C LYS A 124 13.01 -2.28 -13.81
N SER A 125 13.93 -2.18 -12.85
CA SER A 125 13.68 -2.62 -11.47
C SER A 125 12.57 -1.80 -10.79
N ARG A 126 12.45 -0.50 -11.10
CA ARG A 126 11.35 0.35 -10.62
C ARG A 126 10.00 -0.09 -11.18
N ALA A 127 9.94 -0.42 -12.47
CA ALA A 127 8.73 -0.95 -13.09
C ALA A 127 8.33 -2.30 -12.49
N GLN A 128 9.30 -3.18 -12.22
CA GLN A 128 9.07 -4.45 -11.55
C GLN A 128 8.56 -4.26 -10.11
N LEU A 129 9.11 -3.34 -9.32
CA LEU A 129 8.59 -3.00 -7.99
C LEU A 129 7.10 -2.61 -8.03
N LYS A 130 6.71 -1.82 -9.03
CA LYS A 130 5.30 -1.45 -9.22
C LYS A 130 4.42 -2.66 -9.53
N SER A 131 4.90 -3.56 -10.39
CA SER A 131 4.19 -4.80 -10.76
C SER A 131 4.05 -5.75 -9.57
N VAL A 132 5.13 -5.97 -8.81
CA VAL A 132 5.14 -6.78 -7.58
C VAL A 132 4.15 -6.20 -6.55
N GLN A 133 4.19 -4.88 -6.33
CA GLN A 133 3.26 -4.25 -5.39
C GLN A 133 1.79 -4.44 -5.79
N ALA A 134 1.48 -4.41 -7.08
CA ALA A 134 0.12 -4.64 -7.58
C ALA A 134 -0.35 -6.07 -7.26
N SER A 135 0.48 -7.08 -7.55
CA SER A 135 0.13 -8.50 -7.28
C SER A 135 0.02 -8.80 -5.79
N LEU A 136 0.95 -8.31 -4.96
CA LEU A 136 0.87 -8.42 -3.50
C LEU A 136 -0.33 -7.65 -2.92
N GLY A 137 -0.73 -6.56 -3.57
CA GLY A 137 -1.94 -5.82 -3.23
C GLY A 137 -3.19 -6.64 -3.51
N SER A 138 -3.29 -7.19 -4.71
CA SER A 138 -4.40 -8.07 -5.11
C SER A 138 -4.53 -9.29 -4.20
N TRP A 139 -3.42 -10.00 -3.94
CA TRP A 139 -3.42 -11.10 -2.96
C TRP A 139 -3.96 -10.67 -1.61
N HIS A 140 -3.44 -9.57 -1.06
CA HIS A 140 -3.85 -9.09 0.26
C HIS A 140 -5.33 -8.73 0.31
N ASP A 141 -5.84 -8.03 -0.71
CA ASP A 141 -7.24 -7.61 -0.75
C ASP A 141 -8.17 -8.85 -0.81
N HIS A 142 -7.91 -9.83 -1.67
CA HIS A 142 -8.70 -11.07 -1.73
C HIS A 142 -8.61 -11.89 -0.44
N HIS A 143 -7.42 -12.01 0.16
CA HIS A 143 -7.24 -12.69 1.43
C HIS A 143 -8.05 -12.01 2.56
N GLN A 144 -8.05 -10.67 2.62
CA GLN A 144 -8.85 -9.93 3.60
C GLN A 144 -10.36 -10.11 3.37
N TRP A 145 -10.81 -10.26 2.12
CA TRP A 145 -12.21 -10.52 1.82
C TRP A 145 -12.64 -11.94 2.20
N CYS A 146 -11.77 -12.93 2.05
CA CYS A 146 -12.02 -14.29 2.56
C CYS A 146 -12.21 -14.26 4.09
N LEU A 147 -11.30 -13.62 4.84
CA LEU A 147 -11.43 -13.47 6.29
C LEU A 147 -12.71 -12.72 6.68
N ARG A 148 -13.11 -11.74 5.88
CA ARG A 148 -14.34 -11.00 6.11
C ARG A 148 -15.58 -11.85 5.87
N ALA A 149 -15.57 -12.72 4.87
CA ALA A 149 -16.68 -13.63 4.57
C ALA A 149 -16.95 -14.61 5.71
N GLU A 150 -15.96 -14.99 6.50
CA GLU A 150 -16.13 -15.80 7.71
C GLU A 150 -17.02 -15.10 8.76
N ALA A 151 -16.98 -13.77 8.82
CA ALA A 151 -17.74 -12.96 9.77
C ALA A 151 -19.06 -12.40 9.20
N GLU A 152 -19.20 -12.35 7.87
CA GLU A 152 -20.34 -11.74 7.17
C GLU A 152 -21.04 -12.80 6.29
N PRO A 153 -22.11 -13.48 6.79
CA PRO A 153 -22.74 -14.63 6.10
C PRO A 153 -23.24 -14.34 4.68
N ASP A 154 -23.56 -13.09 4.35
CA ASP A 154 -24.01 -12.66 3.02
C ASP A 154 -22.87 -12.66 1.96
N LEU A 155 -21.63 -12.89 2.39
CA LEU A 155 -20.46 -13.03 1.54
C LEU A 155 -19.99 -14.48 1.33
N LEU A 156 -20.55 -15.43 2.06
CA LEU A 156 -20.10 -16.83 2.04
C LEU A 156 -20.16 -17.47 0.64
N GLU A 157 -21.18 -17.13 -0.17
CA GLU A 157 -21.29 -17.64 -1.54
C GLU A 157 -20.20 -17.11 -2.48
N ILE A 158 -19.56 -15.99 -2.12
CA ILE A 158 -18.52 -15.31 -2.91
C ILE A 158 -17.13 -15.77 -2.49
N ALA A 159 -16.96 -16.21 -1.24
CA ALA A 159 -15.67 -16.58 -0.67
C ALA A 159 -14.85 -17.54 -1.54
N PRO A 160 -15.41 -18.63 -2.14
CA PRO A 160 -14.63 -19.52 -3.00
C PRO A 160 -13.99 -18.83 -4.22
N TYR A 161 -14.62 -17.79 -4.77
CA TYR A 161 -14.03 -17.03 -5.87
C TYR A 161 -12.86 -16.19 -5.40
N TRP A 162 -12.94 -15.61 -4.20
CA TRP A 162 -11.85 -14.82 -3.62
C TRP A 162 -10.68 -15.70 -3.16
N GLU A 163 -10.95 -16.93 -2.68
CA GLU A 163 -9.91 -17.90 -2.35
C GLU A 163 -9.06 -18.22 -3.58
N VAL A 164 -9.71 -18.61 -4.69
CA VAL A 164 -9.01 -18.88 -5.96
C VAL A 164 -8.25 -17.67 -6.46
N ALA A 165 -8.86 -16.49 -6.41
CA ALA A 165 -8.22 -15.24 -6.83
C ALA A 165 -7.03 -14.87 -5.94
N SER A 166 -7.12 -15.14 -4.62
CA SER A 166 -6.03 -14.94 -3.67
C SER A 166 -4.84 -15.84 -3.99
N GLU A 167 -5.08 -17.14 -4.22
CA GLU A 167 -4.02 -18.10 -4.57
C GLU A 167 -3.33 -17.75 -5.89
N GLN A 168 -4.11 -17.36 -6.90
CA GLN A 168 -3.57 -16.92 -8.20
C GLN A 168 -2.72 -15.66 -8.06
N ALA A 169 -3.21 -14.68 -7.31
CA ALA A 169 -2.49 -13.43 -7.07
C ALA A 169 -1.20 -13.66 -6.26
N LEU A 170 -1.20 -14.59 -5.30
CA LEU A 170 0.01 -14.96 -4.57
C LEU A 170 1.02 -15.63 -5.49
N THR A 171 0.59 -16.58 -6.31
CA THR A 171 1.46 -17.27 -7.30
C THR A 171 2.10 -16.27 -8.26
N ASP A 172 1.32 -15.34 -8.81
CA ASP A 172 1.82 -14.27 -9.68
C ASP A 172 2.81 -13.35 -8.95
N ALA A 173 2.52 -13.02 -7.68
CA ALA A 173 3.42 -12.22 -6.85
C ALA A 173 4.77 -12.93 -6.62
N GLU A 174 4.77 -14.23 -6.31
CA GLU A 174 5.99 -15.02 -6.08
C GLU A 174 6.88 -15.06 -7.34
N LEU A 175 6.31 -15.25 -8.51
CA LEU A 175 7.05 -15.22 -9.78
C LEU A 175 7.68 -13.84 -10.02
N LYS A 176 6.94 -12.78 -9.77
CA LYS A 176 7.43 -11.41 -9.93
C LYS A 176 8.49 -11.04 -8.89
N LEU A 177 8.35 -11.53 -7.65
CA LEU A 177 9.35 -11.35 -6.58
C LEU A 177 10.67 -12.03 -6.95
N ALA A 178 10.63 -13.25 -7.47
CA ALA A 178 11.81 -13.95 -7.95
C ALA A 178 12.50 -13.16 -9.07
N SER A 179 11.74 -12.74 -10.09
CA SER A 179 12.27 -11.89 -11.17
C SER A 179 12.83 -10.55 -10.69
N LEU A 180 12.22 -9.94 -9.67
CA LEU A 180 12.73 -8.69 -9.11
C LEU A 180 14.10 -8.89 -8.44
N LEU A 181 14.29 -9.99 -7.70
CA LEU A 181 15.55 -10.28 -7.02
C LEU A 181 16.73 -10.38 -8.01
N ASP A 182 16.51 -10.91 -9.20
CA ASP A 182 17.53 -11.02 -10.27
C ASP A 182 17.96 -9.64 -10.82
N HIS A 183 17.22 -8.59 -10.52
CA HIS A 183 17.45 -7.25 -11.07
C HIS A 183 17.79 -6.19 -9.99
N LEU A 184 17.87 -6.60 -8.72
CA LEU A 184 18.30 -5.76 -7.60
C LEU A 184 19.76 -5.95 -7.27
#